data_57a63bc3e183c3a73c6d9154a32c102f
#
_entry.id   57a63bc3e183c3a73c6d9154a32c102f
#
_cell.length_a   1.000
_cell.length_b   1.000
_cell.length_c   1.000
_cell.angle_alpha   90.00
_cell.angle_beta   90.00
_cell.angle_gamma   90.00
#
_symmetry.space_group_name_H-M   'P 1'
#
loop_
_entity.id
_entity.type
_entity.pdbx_description
1 polymer ?
#
loop_
_entity_poly.entity_id
_entity_poly.type
_entity_poly.pdbx_seq_one_letter_code
_entity_poly.pdbx_strand_id
1 'polypeptide(L)'
;MRWMLRAPAFGLAFSILSWSSSQGPLAGAAASTELTVVGRRNATPTVAADGAFVAVAWGGAEASGSTDIFAAVSRDGGRSFGAPVRVNHVAGDARVNGEQPPHIALVSRPHRDPAVVVVWTTKGEQGTKLLQSRSDDGGRTFAPASLVPGTDAHGNRGWQAVAVDSRGRVDVVWLDHRELAHDTSMAASHHDHKAAGKPDGVAMAQRSKLFIGSLDGSLAPRALTGGVCYCCKTAVVTAGDAIYAAWRHVYPGNVRDMAFTLSRDGGRTFAPPLRVSEDKWVLEGCPDDGPAMAVDRQNRIHIVWPTLVAGASAGAEPNIALFYAMSIDGTRFSPRERIPTEGTPHHPRLVIGADNTMTIAWDELANGSRQVALGRAAIDSDGRPRIRREALGASGSGVYPALATAAGSVVAVWASVSSDASSIQVRRLAAAGPVGTGQ
;
A
#
# COMPACT_ATOMS: atom_id res chain seq x y z
N MET A 1 58.83 -35.59 74.27
CA MET A 1 59.65 -34.88 73.29
C MET A 1 58.97 -34.97 71.91
N ARG A 2 58.24 -33.91 71.51
CA ARG A 2 57.59 -33.86 70.21
C ARG A 2 58.06 -32.57 69.52
N TRP A 3 58.72 -32.73 68.42
CA TRP A 3 59.12 -31.65 67.55
C TRP A 3 58.01 -31.33 66.54
N MET A 4 57.51 -30.07 66.50
CA MET A 4 56.58 -29.56 65.47
C MET A 4 57.37 -28.95 64.36
N LEU A 5 57.23 -29.48 63.17
CA LEU A 5 57.69 -28.88 61.94
C LEU A 5 56.60 -27.99 61.40
N ARG A 6 56.89 -26.69 61.20
CA ARG A 6 56.03 -25.72 60.47
C ARG A 6 56.38 -25.78 59.00
N ALA A 7 55.37 -25.94 58.12
CA ALA A 7 55.47 -25.76 56.67
C ALA A 7 55.00 -24.36 56.31
N PRO A 8 55.60 -23.67 55.31
CA PRO A 8 55.16 -22.39 54.85
C PRO A 8 54.02 -22.53 53.79
N ALA A 9 52.98 -21.73 53.98
CA ALA A 9 51.89 -21.59 53.01
C ALA A 9 52.30 -20.66 51.87
N PHE A 10 52.34 -21.17 50.64
CA PHE A 10 52.43 -20.34 49.40
C PHE A 10 51.03 -19.92 48.99
N GLY A 11 50.73 -18.63 49.11
CA GLY A 11 49.49 -18.05 48.60
C GLY A 11 49.66 -17.76 47.09
N LEU A 12 48.90 -18.48 46.28
CA LEU A 12 48.70 -18.16 44.85
C LEU A 12 47.61 -17.10 44.76
N ALA A 13 47.95 -15.87 44.36
CA ALA A 13 47.03 -14.81 44.03
C ALA A 13 46.52 -15.06 42.60
N PHE A 14 45.23 -15.46 42.47
CA PHE A 14 44.52 -15.47 41.18
C PHE A 14 44.05 -14.05 40.86
N SER A 15 44.66 -13.39 39.87
CA SER A 15 44.19 -12.16 39.31
C SER A 15 43.03 -12.49 38.33
N ILE A 16 41.80 -12.19 38.74
CA ILE A 16 40.62 -12.24 37.85
C ILE A 16 40.67 -11.01 36.99
N LEU A 17 41.07 -11.15 35.72
CA LEU A 17 40.83 -10.17 34.68
C LEU A 17 39.33 -10.16 34.37
N SER A 18 38.62 -9.18 34.86
CA SER A 18 37.24 -8.87 34.41
C SER A 18 37.28 -8.27 33.00
N TRP A 19 36.92 -9.03 32.00
CA TRP A 19 36.59 -8.50 30.70
C TRP A 19 35.26 -7.78 30.79
N SER A 20 35.32 -6.45 30.82
CA SER A 20 34.17 -5.60 30.57
C SER A 20 33.88 -5.63 29.08
N SER A 21 32.90 -6.44 28.66
CA SER A 21 32.31 -6.33 27.35
C SER A 21 31.57 -4.99 27.29
N SER A 22 32.17 -4.01 26.66
CA SER A 22 31.46 -2.80 26.23
C SER A 22 30.44 -3.21 25.17
N GLN A 23 29.19 -3.42 25.57
CA GLN A 23 28.07 -3.44 24.67
C GLN A 23 28.00 -2.04 24.05
N GLY A 24 28.34 -1.93 22.77
CA GLY A 24 28.09 -0.71 22.00
C GLY A 24 26.59 -0.37 22.07
N PRO A 25 26.20 0.89 21.94
CA PRO A 25 24.81 1.30 22.01
C PRO A 25 24.02 0.50 20.99
N LEU A 26 23.02 -0.24 21.45
CA LEU A 26 21.98 -0.85 20.63
C LEU A 26 21.45 0.28 19.71
N ALA A 27 21.50 0.08 18.40
CA ALA A 27 20.99 1.03 17.41
C ALA A 27 19.58 1.45 17.86
N GLY A 28 19.45 2.70 18.28
CA GLY A 28 18.23 3.22 18.87
C GLY A 28 17.05 2.92 17.94
N ALA A 29 16.00 2.35 18.49
CA ALA A 29 14.75 2.18 17.79
C ALA A 29 14.37 3.53 17.17
N ALA A 30 14.26 3.61 15.83
CA ALA A 30 13.92 4.83 15.14
C ALA A 30 12.61 5.36 15.75
N ALA A 31 12.63 6.60 16.24
CA ALA A 31 11.47 7.22 16.86
C ALA A 31 10.29 7.16 15.89
N SER A 32 9.17 6.61 16.32
CA SER A 32 7.91 6.67 15.57
C SER A 32 7.20 7.98 15.89
N THR A 33 6.63 8.62 14.87
CA THR A 33 5.74 9.76 15.02
C THR A 33 4.30 9.26 14.93
N GLU A 34 3.43 9.79 15.76
CA GLU A 34 2.02 9.43 15.79
C GLU A 34 1.18 10.61 15.29
N LEU A 35 0.28 10.34 14.32
CA LEU A 35 -0.70 11.29 13.83
C LEU A 35 -2.10 10.87 14.30
N THR A 36 -2.83 11.81 14.88
CA THR A 36 -4.17 11.54 15.39
C THR A 36 -5.06 12.75 15.27
N VAL A 37 -6.32 12.53 15.03
CA VAL A 37 -7.39 13.51 15.23
C VAL A 37 -8.19 13.01 16.43
N VAL A 38 -8.15 13.79 17.51
CA VAL A 38 -8.81 13.43 18.77
C VAL A 38 -10.33 13.30 18.58
N GLY A 39 -10.93 12.27 19.18
CA GLY A 39 -12.35 11.98 19.03
C GLY A 39 -12.73 11.30 17.71
N ARG A 40 -11.75 10.90 16.90
CA ARG A 40 -11.97 10.19 15.64
C ARG A 40 -11.30 8.82 15.64
N ARG A 41 -11.89 7.86 14.97
CA ARG A 41 -11.22 6.61 14.62
C ARG A 41 -10.37 6.84 13.37
N ASN A 42 -9.06 6.97 13.59
CA ASN A 42 -8.07 7.22 12.55
C ASN A 42 -7.71 5.90 11.85
N ALA A 43 -7.85 5.83 10.52
CA ALA A 43 -7.66 4.60 9.77
C ALA A 43 -7.24 4.85 8.32
N THR A 44 -6.80 3.79 7.63
CA THR A 44 -6.56 3.74 6.18
C THR A 44 -5.64 4.85 5.66
N PRO A 45 -4.40 4.96 6.18
CA PRO A 45 -3.49 5.99 5.74
C PRO A 45 -2.92 5.73 4.34
N THR A 46 -2.57 6.82 3.66
CA THR A 46 -1.68 6.83 2.50
C THR A 46 -0.62 7.89 2.66
N VAL A 47 0.50 7.74 1.97
CA VAL A 47 1.64 8.63 2.06
C VAL A 47 2.23 8.88 0.68
N ALA A 48 2.66 10.13 0.44
CA ALA A 48 3.46 10.52 -0.72
C ALA A 48 4.63 11.39 -0.25
N ALA A 49 5.72 11.37 -1.01
CA ALA A 49 6.89 12.18 -0.72
C ALA A 49 7.52 12.77 -1.99
N ASP A 50 8.08 13.98 -1.85
CA ASP A 50 8.86 14.69 -2.85
C ASP A 50 10.07 15.32 -2.14
N GLY A 51 11.24 14.71 -2.28
CA GLY A 51 12.42 15.06 -1.51
C GLY A 51 12.20 14.94 -0.01
N ALA A 52 12.34 16.03 0.73
CA ALA A 52 12.09 16.08 2.17
C ALA A 52 10.63 16.41 2.52
N PHE A 53 9.81 16.77 1.54
CA PHE A 53 8.38 17.00 1.77
C PHE A 53 7.64 15.68 1.78
N VAL A 54 6.95 15.37 2.88
CA VAL A 54 6.15 14.16 3.06
C VAL A 54 4.74 14.55 3.44
N ALA A 55 3.75 13.96 2.79
CA ALA A 55 2.35 14.20 3.13
C ALA A 55 1.64 12.86 3.38
N VAL A 56 0.86 12.80 4.45
CA VAL A 56 0.05 11.65 4.86
C VAL A 56 -1.41 12.07 4.81
N ALA A 57 -2.28 11.24 4.21
CA ALA A 57 -3.73 11.40 4.27
C ALA A 57 -4.37 10.16 4.87
N TRP A 58 -5.48 10.34 5.62
CA TRP A 58 -6.22 9.23 6.24
C TRP A 58 -7.68 9.57 6.48
N GLY A 59 -8.49 8.56 6.72
CA GLY A 59 -9.87 8.70 7.16
C GLY A 59 -9.96 8.84 8.68
N GLY A 60 -10.73 9.81 9.15
CA GLY A 60 -11.09 9.99 10.56
C GLY A 60 -12.59 9.87 10.76
N ALA A 61 -13.06 8.74 11.28
CA ALA A 61 -14.49 8.47 11.48
C ALA A 61 -14.96 8.88 12.87
N GLU A 62 -16.14 9.48 12.95
CA GLU A 62 -16.89 9.69 14.21
C GLU A 62 -17.50 8.39 14.71
N ALA A 63 -17.96 8.39 15.95
CA ALA A 63 -18.71 7.27 16.51
C ALA A 63 -20.02 6.99 15.73
N SER A 64 -20.59 7.98 15.08
CA SER A 64 -21.75 7.87 14.17
C SER A 64 -21.43 7.13 12.85
N GLY A 65 -20.15 6.90 12.54
CA GLY A 65 -19.68 6.38 11.25
C GLY A 65 -19.45 7.46 10.19
N SER A 66 -19.80 8.72 10.46
CA SER A 66 -19.49 9.87 9.59
C SER A 66 -17.98 10.03 9.49
N THR A 67 -17.46 10.10 8.26
CA THR A 67 -16.00 10.06 8.03
C THR A 67 -15.54 11.30 7.25
N ASP A 68 -14.49 11.92 7.76
CA ASP A 68 -13.76 13.00 7.10
C ASP A 68 -12.38 12.54 6.66
N ILE A 69 -11.81 13.23 5.68
CA ILE A 69 -10.42 13.05 5.26
C ILE A 69 -9.55 14.09 5.92
N PHE A 70 -8.44 13.64 6.52
CA PHE A 70 -7.42 14.49 7.11
C PHE A 70 -6.09 14.31 6.39
N ALA A 71 -5.28 15.37 6.40
CA ALA A 71 -3.90 15.34 5.90
C ALA A 71 -2.96 16.05 6.88
N ALA A 72 -1.74 15.56 7.00
CA ALA A 72 -0.64 16.22 7.71
C ALA A 72 0.63 16.19 6.85
N VAL A 73 1.44 17.21 6.97
CA VAL A 73 2.67 17.35 6.17
C VAL A 73 3.91 17.52 7.04
N SER A 74 5.00 16.98 6.53
CA SER A 74 6.36 17.11 7.05
C SER A 74 7.23 17.78 6.00
N ARG A 75 8.22 18.59 6.44
CA ARG A 75 9.24 19.22 5.58
C ARG A 75 10.66 18.75 5.90
N ASP A 76 10.78 17.79 6.80
CA ASP A 76 12.04 17.26 7.31
C ASP A 76 12.21 15.73 7.03
N GLY A 77 11.55 15.25 5.97
CA GLY A 77 11.60 13.86 5.54
C GLY A 77 10.81 12.91 6.44
N GLY A 78 9.75 13.39 7.08
CA GLY A 78 8.88 12.58 7.93
C GLY A 78 9.37 12.43 9.38
N ARG A 79 10.26 13.32 9.85
CA ARG A 79 10.70 13.33 11.25
C ARG A 79 9.70 14.02 12.17
N SER A 80 9.10 15.11 11.69
CA SER A 80 8.03 15.83 12.37
C SER A 80 6.92 16.20 11.40
N PHE A 81 5.71 16.36 11.90
CA PHE A 81 4.54 16.73 11.10
C PHE A 81 3.82 17.92 11.74
N GLY A 82 3.24 18.75 10.88
CA GLY A 82 2.28 19.78 11.31
C GLY A 82 0.97 19.16 11.81
N ALA A 83 0.12 20.00 12.39
CA ALA A 83 -1.22 19.58 12.81
C ALA A 83 -2.04 19.06 11.63
N PRO A 84 -2.90 18.03 11.84
CA PRO A 84 -3.82 17.55 10.82
C PRO A 84 -4.79 18.63 10.34
N VAL A 85 -4.99 18.70 9.02
CA VAL A 85 -5.94 19.60 8.35
C VAL A 85 -7.03 18.74 7.70
N ARG A 86 -8.30 19.14 7.87
CA ARG A 86 -9.41 18.48 7.17
C ARG A 86 -9.38 18.84 5.68
N VAL A 87 -9.47 17.85 4.82
CA VAL A 87 -9.40 17.97 3.36
C VAL A 87 -10.77 18.21 2.75
N ASN A 88 -11.78 17.43 3.14
CA ASN A 88 -13.13 17.55 2.61
C ASN A 88 -13.89 18.70 3.29
N HIS A 89 -14.59 19.50 2.50
CA HIS A 89 -15.37 20.66 2.99
C HIS A 89 -16.74 20.25 3.51
N VAL A 90 -17.36 19.23 2.89
CA VAL A 90 -18.63 18.68 3.36
C VAL A 90 -18.32 17.64 4.42
N ALA A 91 -18.79 17.90 5.66
CA ALA A 91 -18.52 17.03 6.79
C ALA A 91 -19.13 15.64 6.58
N GLY A 92 -18.35 14.59 6.81
CA GLY A 92 -18.81 13.20 6.80
C GLY A 92 -19.12 12.63 5.42
N ASP A 93 -18.74 13.31 4.33
CA ASP A 93 -19.03 12.87 2.97
C ASP A 93 -18.11 11.74 2.46
N ALA A 94 -17.00 11.48 3.14
CA ALA A 94 -16.07 10.48 2.72
C ALA A 94 -16.56 9.05 2.99
N ARG A 95 -16.31 8.16 2.03
CA ARG A 95 -16.51 6.71 2.15
C ARG A 95 -15.21 6.00 1.86
N VAL A 96 -14.46 5.70 2.89
CA VAL A 96 -13.15 5.06 2.80
C VAL A 96 -13.09 3.81 3.66
N ASN A 97 -12.30 2.85 3.21
CA ASN A 97 -12.00 1.60 3.93
C ASN A 97 -10.62 1.09 3.49
N GLY A 98 -10.22 -0.09 3.93
CA GLY A 98 -8.89 -0.66 3.62
C GLY A 98 -8.61 -0.84 2.13
N GLU A 99 -9.61 -1.20 1.34
CA GLU A 99 -9.50 -1.36 -0.11
C GLU A 99 -9.76 -0.06 -0.89
N GLN A 100 -10.32 0.94 -0.23
CA GLN A 100 -10.62 2.26 -0.80
C GLN A 100 -10.11 3.37 0.14
N PRO A 101 -8.80 3.43 0.44
CA PRO A 101 -8.23 4.51 1.24
C PRO A 101 -8.33 5.84 0.48
N PRO A 102 -8.22 6.99 1.15
CA PRO A 102 -7.92 8.23 0.45
C PRO A 102 -6.55 8.11 -0.21
N HIS A 103 -6.36 8.63 -1.40
CA HIS A 103 -5.06 8.66 -2.06
C HIS A 103 -4.48 10.06 -2.05
N ILE A 104 -3.19 10.17 -1.74
CA ILE A 104 -2.48 11.43 -1.74
C ILE A 104 -1.40 11.43 -2.83
N ALA A 105 -1.28 12.52 -3.56
CA ALA A 105 -0.27 12.75 -4.58
C ALA A 105 0.40 14.11 -4.37
N LEU A 106 1.66 14.22 -4.73
CA LEU A 106 2.44 15.45 -4.67
C LEU A 106 2.83 15.85 -6.09
N VAL A 107 2.44 17.07 -6.47
CA VAL A 107 2.82 17.66 -7.75
C VAL A 107 3.95 18.65 -7.50
N SER A 108 5.15 18.27 -7.90
CA SER A 108 6.37 19.08 -7.73
C SER A 108 6.22 20.45 -8.37
N ARG A 109 6.74 21.48 -7.74
CA ARG A 109 6.74 22.87 -8.22
C ARG A 109 8.11 23.50 -8.00
N PRO A 110 8.64 24.24 -8.99
CA PRO A 110 9.92 24.93 -8.83
C PRO A 110 9.90 25.89 -7.65
N HIS A 111 10.89 25.81 -6.79
CA HIS A 111 11.16 26.73 -5.68
C HIS A 111 10.05 26.93 -4.64
N ARG A 112 9.13 25.98 -4.52
CA ARG A 112 8.06 25.97 -3.48
C ARG A 112 7.71 24.54 -3.09
N ASP A 113 6.98 24.44 -1.97
CA ASP A 113 6.38 23.19 -1.57
C ASP A 113 5.55 22.60 -2.73
N PRO A 114 5.54 21.28 -2.94
CA PRO A 114 4.69 20.65 -3.92
C PRO A 114 3.22 20.95 -3.64
N ALA A 115 2.39 20.94 -4.67
CA ALA A 115 0.96 20.92 -4.46
C ALA A 115 0.57 19.55 -3.91
N VAL A 116 -0.33 19.55 -2.92
CA VAL A 116 -0.87 18.32 -2.31
C VAL A 116 -2.23 18.05 -2.90
N VAL A 117 -2.41 16.90 -3.52
CA VAL A 117 -3.70 16.48 -4.11
C VAL A 117 -4.19 15.26 -3.36
N VAL A 118 -5.45 15.26 -2.95
CA VAL A 118 -6.10 14.12 -2.28
C VAL A 118 -7.32 13.70 -3.06
N VAL A 119 -7.43 12.39 -3.29
CA VAL A 119 -8.57 11.75 -4.01
C VAL A 119 -9.23 10.76 -3.07
N TRP A 120 -10.56 10.79 -2.96
CA TRP A 120 -11.30 9.87 -2.11
C TRP A 120 -12.64 9.48 -2.73
N THR A 121 -13.22 8.41 -2.23
CA THR A 121 -14.56 7.97 -2.58
C THR A 121 -15.57 8.70 -1.69
N THR A 122 -16.64 9.23 -2.30
CA THR A 122 -17.79 9.79 -1.59
C THR A 122 -19.07 9.04 -1.93
N LYS A 123 -20.05 9.09 -1.05
CA LYS A 123 -21.39 8.54 -1.30
C LYS A 123 -22.23 9.56 -2.05
N GLY A 124 -22.83 9.18 -3.17
CA GLY A 124 -23.83 9.94 -3.91
C GLY A 124 -25.20 9.24 -3.87
N GLU A 125 -26.24 9.91 -4.33
CA GLU A 125 -27.59 9.35 -4.42
C GLU A 125 -27.70 8.12 -5.33
N GLN A 126 -26.86 8.09 -6.35
CA GLN A 126 -26.90 7.07 -7.40
C GLN A 126 -25.67 6.14 -7.39
N GLY A 127 -25.00 6.00 -6.25
CA GLY A 127 -23.79 5.23 -6.07
C GLY A 127 -22.62 6.06 -5.56
N THR A 128 -21.43 5.49 -5.53
CA THR A 128 -20.21 6.18 -5.10
C THR A 128 -19.54 6.92 -6.25
N LYS A 129 -18.89 8.04 -5.94
CA LYS A 129 -18.14 8.88 -6.87
C LYS A 129 -16.74 9.12 -6.33
N LEU A 130 -15.84 9.61 -7.17
CA LEU A 130 -14.51 10.06 -6.75
C LEU A 130 -14.49 11.57 -6.67
N LEU A 131 -14.07 12.08 -5.52
CA LEU A 131 -13.77 13.50 -5.31
C LEU A 131 -12.28 13.72 -5.22
N GLN A 132 -11.86 14.92 -5.56
CA GLN A 132 -10.51 15.41 -5.37
C GLN A 132 -10.52 16.79 -4.72
N SER A 133 -9.47 17.08 -3.97
CA SER A 133 -9.17 18.42 -3.48
C SER A 133 -7.68 18.67 -3.56
N ARG A 134 -7.32 19.94 -3.78
CA ARG A 134 -5.95 20.39 -3.98
C ARG A 134 -5.58 21.48 -2.98
N SER A 135 -4.38 21.38 -2.45
CA SER A 135 -3.70 22.43 -1.68
C SER A 135 -2.54 22.97 -2.48
N ASP A 136 -2.50 24.29 -2.67
CA ASP A 136 -1.39 24.99 -3.33
C ASP A 136 -0.49 25.73 -2.33
N ASP A 137 -0.75 25.62 -1.04
CA ASP A 137 -0.01 26.28 0.06
C ASP A 137 0.78 25.30 0.93
N GLY A 138 1.08 24.09 0.36
CA GLY A 138 1.84 23.07 1.06
C GLY A 138 1.06 22.37 2.17
N GLY A 139 -0.23 22.11 1.95
CA GLY A 139 -1.09 21.34 2.84
C GLY A 139 -1.70 22.12 3.99
N ARG A 140 -1.63 23.46 3.99
CA ARG A 140 -2.23 24.30 5.06
C ARG A 140 -3.73 24.47 4.86
N THR A 141 -4.18 24.63 3.61
CA THR A 141 -5.59 24.69 3.24
C THR A 141 -5.85 23.86 1.99
N PHE A 142 -7.08 23.41 1.83
CA PHE A 142 -7.52 22.65 0.66
C PHE A 142 -8.65 23.39 -0.05
N ALA A 143 -8.62 23.40 -1.37
CA ALA A 143 -9.69 23.96 -2.19
C ALA A 143 -11.00 23.15 -2.03
N PRO A 144 -12.17 23.74 -2.34
CA PRO A 144 -13.41 22.98 -2.41
C PRO A 144 -13.26 21.74 -3.30
N ALA A 145 -13.85 20.63 -2.84
CA ALA A 145 -13.76 19.38 -3.58
C ALA A 145 -14.45 19.47 -4.94
N SER A 146 -13.87 18.84 -5.94
CA SER A 146 -14.45 18.66 -7.27
C SER A 146 -14.53 17.19 -7.65
N LEU A 147 -15.41 16.85 -8.57
CA LEU A 147 -15.51 15.50 -9.12
C LEU A 147 -14.24 15.16 -9.93
N VAL A 148 -13.77 13.94 -9.78
CA VAL A 148 -12.82 13.36 -10.73
C VAL A 148 -13.56 13.18 -12.06
N PRO A 149 -13.05 13.69 -13.21
CA PRO A 149 -13.72 13.60 -14.48
C PRO A 149 -14.18 12.19 -14.84
N GLY A 150 -15.42 12.05 -15.30
CA GLY A 150 -16.03 10.79 -15.75
C GLY A 150 -16.53 9.88 -14.63
N THR A 151 -16.55 10.34 -13.37
CA THR A 151 -17.06 9.56 -12.24
C THR A 151 -18.47 9.95 -11.80
N ASP A 152 -19.16 10.78 -12.54
CA ASP A 152 -20.51 11.30 -12.27
C ASP A 152 -21.66 10.41 -12.77
N ALA A 153 -21.37 9.35 -13.55
CA ALA A 153 -22.39 8.44 -14.04
C ALA A 153 -23.03 7.60 -12.92
N HIS A 154 -24.13 6.94 -13.20
CA HIS A 154 -24.83 6.00 -12.33
C HIS A 154 -23.93 4.83 -11.87
N GLY A 155 -24.14 4.28 -10.68
CA GLY A 155 -23.43 3.13 -10.11
C GLY A 155 -22.22 3.51 -9.27
N ASN A 156 -21.47 2.52 -8.83
CA ASN A 156 -20.33 2.72 -7.92
C ASN A 156 -19.02 2.95 -8.67
N ARG A 157 -18.17 3.82 -8.12
CA ARG A 157 -16.75 4.02 -8.45
C ARG A 157 -15.94 3.93 -7.17
N GLY A 158 -14.74 3.39 -7.28
CA GLY A 158 -13.85 3.28 -6.15
C GLY A 158 -12.64 2.44 -6.48
N TRP A 159 -11.96 1.94 -5.43
CA TRP A 159 -10.75 1.09 -5.52
C TRP A 159 -9.67 1.73 -6.39
N GLN A 160 -9.63 3.06 -6.34
CA GLN A 160 -8.78 3.89 -7.17
C GLN A 160 -7.31 3.77 -6.77
N ALA A 161 -6.43 4.09 -7.70
CA ALA A 161 -5.03 4.40 -7.48
C ALA A 161 -4.65 5.63 -8.28
N VAL A 162 -3.66 6.39 -7.80
CA VAL A 162 -3.18 7.60 -8.45
C VAL A 162 -1.67 7.53 -8.67
N ALA A 163 -1.21 8.13 -9.76
CA ALA A 163 0.21 8.34 -10.03
C ALA A 163 0.43 9.73 -10.62
N VAL A 164 1.62 10.30 -10.42
CA VAL A 164 1.99 11.61 -10.97
C VAL A 164 3.03 11.38 -12.05
N ASP A 165 2.76 11.86 -13.27
CA ASP A 165 3.71 11.77 -14.37
C ASP A 165 4.83 12.83 -14.25
N SER A 166 5.83 12.75 -15.11
CA SER A 166 6.98 13.67 -15.11
C SER A 166 6.63 15.12 -15.41
N ARG A 167 5.42 15.39 -15.92
CA ARG A 167 4.89 16.74 -16.23
C ARG A 167 4.00 17.30 -15.12
N GLY A 168 3.78 16.51 -14.04
CA GLY A 168 2.91 16.88 -12.92
C GLY A 168 1.42 16.59 -13.16
N ARG A 169 1.06 15.84 -14.23
CA ARG A 169 -0.30 15.36 -14.41
C ARG A 169 -0.57 14.22 -13.43
N VAL A 170 -1.70 14.27 -12.76
CA VAL A 170 -2.13 13.20 -11.86
C VAL A 170 -3.09 12.27 -12.61
N ASP A 171 -2.60 11.08 -12.94
CA ASP A 171 -3.39 10.03 -13.56
C ASP A 171 -4.09 9.21 -12.48
N VAL A 172 -5.31 8.76 -12.75
CA VAL A 172 -6.13 7.96 -11.86
C VAL A 172 -6.71 6.77 -12.61
N VAL A 173 -6.58 5.59 -12.00
CA VAL A 173 -7.33 4.38 -12.41
C VAL A 173 -8.37 4.07 -11.35
N TRP A 174 -9.54 3.52 -11.75
CA TRP A 174 -10.59 3.14 -10.82
C TRP A 174 -11.42 1.99 -11.35
N LEU A 175 -12.09 1.27 -10.46
CA LEU A 175 -13.15 0.35 -10.84
C LEU A 175 -14.44 1.10 -11.05
N ASP A 176 -15.10 0.82 -12.18
CA ASP A 176 -16.34 1.47 -12.61
C ASP A 176 -17.45 0.45 -12.79
N HIS A 177 -18.52 0.63 -12.03
CA HIS A 177 -19.67 -0.27 -12.00
C HIS A 177 -20.92 0.34 -12.63
N ARG A 178 -20.78 1.29 -13.57
CA ARG A 178 -21.94 1.91 -14.23
C ARG A 178 -22.84 0.89 -14.96
N GLU A 179 -22.27 -0.17 -15.49
CA GLU A 179 -23.03 -1.24 -16.14
C GLU A 179 -23.67 -2.24 -15.16
N LEU A 180 -23.27 -2.24 -13.90
CA LEU A 180 -23.92 -3.04 -12.83
C LEU A 180 -25.18 -2.33 -12.30
N ALA A 181 -25.26 -1.03 -12.38
CA ALA A 181 -26.34 -0.23 -11.79
C ALA A 181 -27.69 -0.36 -12.53
N HIS A 182 -27.71 -0.89 -13.74
CA HIS A 182 -28.93 -1.11 -14.50
C HIS A 182 -29.76 -2.32 -14.03
N ASP A 183 -29.21 -3.17 -13.15
CA ASP A 183 -29.90 -4.28 -12.51
C ASP A 183 -30.36 -3.88 -11.11
N THR A 184 -31.58 -3.33 -11.01
CA THR A 184 -32.16 -2.88 -9.73
C THR A 184 -32.30 -4.00 -8.67
N SER A 185 -32.23 -5.27 -9.06
CA SER A 185 -32.19 -6.42 -8.15
C SER A 185 -30.87 -6.58 -7.39
N MET A 186 -29.79 -5.95 -7.84
CA MET A 186 -28.44 -6.11 -7.29
C MET A 186 -28.00 -4.97 -6.36
N ALA A 187 -28.71 -3.85 -6.33
CA ALA A 187 -28.31 -2.68 -5.53
C ALA A 187 -28.47 -2.85 -4.01
N ALA A 188 -29.20 -3.88 -3.58
CA ALA A 188 -29.53 -4.09 -2.16
C ALA A 188 -28.64 -5.09 -1.40
N SER A 189 -27.69 -5.79 -2.06
CA SER A 189 -27.11 -7.01 -1.48
C SER A 189 -25.65 -6.93 -1.03
N HIS A 190 -25.08 -5.76 -0.79
CA HIS A 190 -23.69 -5.70 -0.30
C HIS A 190 -23.51 -6.13 1.16
N HIS A 191 -24.59 -6.32 1.95
CA HIS A 191 -24.52 -6.71 3.37
C HIS A 191 -25.50 -7.80 3.83
N ASP A 192 -26.40 -8.32 2.96
CA ASP A 192 -27.36 -9.36 3.37
C ASP A 192 -27.13 -10.66 2.57
N HIS A 193 -26.40 -11.59 3.18
CA HIS A 193 -26.09 -12.90 2.61
C HIS A 193 -27.22 -13.95 2.74
N LYS A 194 -28.48 -13.55 2.99
CA LYS A 194 -29.60 -14.48 3.10
C LYS A 194 -30.78 -14.06 2.22
N ALA A 195 -31.08 -14.91 1.22
CA ALA A 195 -32.29 -14.97 0.43
C ALA A 195 -32.38 -14.09 -0.83
N ALA A 196 -31.76 -14.50 -1.89
CA ALA A 196 -32.10 -14.51 -3.32
C ALA A 196 -30.88 -15.05 -4.01
N GLY A 197 -30.99 -15.85 -5.09
CA GLY A 197 -29.85 -16.55 -5.67
C GLY A 197 -28.59 -15.69 -5.73
N LYS A 198 -27.45 -16.23 -5.22
CA LYS A 198 -26.19 -15.49 -5.17
C LYS A 198 -25.90 -14.86 -6.53
N PRO A 199 -25.60 -13.55 -6.62
CA PRO A 199 -25.22 -12.93 -7.87
C PRO A 199 -24.06 -13.69 -8.50
N ASP A 200 -24.14 -13.99 -9.81
CA ASP A 200 -23.04 -14.60 -10.54
C ASP A 200 -21.83 -13.65 -10.54
N GLY A 201 -20.83 -13.97 -9.73
CA GLY A 201 -19.62 -13.15 -9.57
C GLY A 201 -18.83 -12.97 -10.87
N VAL A 202 -18.93 -13.91 -11.80
CA VAL A 202 -18.34 -13.82 -13.15
C VAL A 202 -19.12 -12.81 -13.99
N ALA A 203 -20.45 -12.90 -14.02
CA ALA A 203 -21.28 -11.96 -14.75
C ALA A 203 -21.13 -10.52 -14.23
N MET A 204 -21.00 -10.34 -12.91
CA MET A 204 -20.68 -9.02 -12.32
C MET A 204 -19.31 -8.52 -12.75
N ALA A 205 -18.30 -9.36 -12.73
CA ALA A 205 -16.95 -8.99 -13.14
C ALA A 205 -16.89 -8.60 -14.63
N GLN A 206 -17.60 -9.26 -15.50
CA GLN A 206 -17.64 -8.94 -16.94
C GLN A 206 -18.22 -7.52 -17.19
N ARG A 207 -19.14 -7.08 -16.37
CA ARG A 207 -19.74 -5.72 -16.41
C ARG A 207 -18.97 -4.69 -15.60
N SER A 208 -18.06 -5.10 -14.72
CA SER A 208 -17.16 -4.23 -14.00
C SER A 208 -15.97 -3.88 -14.89
N LYS A 209 -15.59 -2.61 -14.94
CA LYS A 209 -14.53 -2.13 -15.84
C LYS A 209 -13.44 -1.42 -15.06
N LEU A 210 -12.22 -1.56 -15.55
CA LEU A 210 -11.11 -0.70 -15.16
C LEU A 210 -11.12 0.54 -16.06
N PHE A 211 -11.22 1.71 -15.46
CA PHE A 211 -11.14 3.00 -16.13
C PHE A 211 -9.81 3.68 -15.83
N ILE A 212 -9.42 4.58 -16.74
CA ILE A 212 -8.33 5.53 -16.55
C ILE A 212 -8.78 6.92 -16.98
N GLY A 213 -8.22 7.94 -16.35
CA GLY A 213 -8.32 9.34 -16.70
C GLY A 213 -7.28 10.16 -15.94
N SER A 214 -7.29 11.49 -16.12
CA SER A 214 -6.51 12.39 -15.29
C SER A 214 -7.40 13.34 -14.49
N LEU A 215 -6.88 13.85 -13.38
CA LEU A 215 -7.65 14.72 -12.49
C LEU A 215 -7.98 16.07 -13.12
N ASP A 216 -7.17 16.53 -14.07
CA ASP A 216 -7.37 17.77 -14.85
C ASP A 216 -8.18 17.56 -16.14
N GLY A 217 -8.55 16.31 -16.45
CA GLY A 217 -9.28 15.94 -17.67
C GLY A 217 -8.44 15.92 -18.94
N SER A 218 -7.15 16.20 -18.88
CA SER A 218 -6.25 16.17 -20.07
C SER A 218 -6.08 14.77 -20.65
N LEU A 219 -6.18 13.73 -19.84
CA LEU A 219 -6.43 12.36 -20.26
C LEU A 219 -7.92 12.06 -20.07
N ALA A 220 -8.65 11.98 -21.17
CA ALA A 220 -10.09 11.75 -21.15
C ALA A 220 -10.42 10.40 -20.50
N PRO A 221 -11.46 10.34 -19.65
CA PRO A 221 -11.88 9.11 -18.98
C PRO A 221 -12.32 8.03 -19.98
N ARG A 222 -11.75 6.82 -19.85
CA ARG A 222 -12.16 5.67 -20.68
C ARG A 222 -11.92 4.34 -20.00
N ALA A 223 -12.67 3.34 -20.43
CA ALA A 223 -12.44 1.97 -20.04
C ALA A 223 -11.16 1.40 -20.68
N LEU A 224 -10.34 0.71 -19.89
CA LEU A 224 -9.20 -0.07 -20.37
C LEU A 224 -9.61 -1.52 -20.65
N THR A 225 -10.42 -2.11 -19.79
CA THR A 225 -10.88 -3.50 -19.92
C THR A 225 -12.12 -3.74 -19.06
N GLY A 226 -12.88 -4.80 -19.40
CA GLY A 226 -13.84 -5.43 -18.51
C GLY A 226 -13.27 -6.67 -17.84
N GLY A 227 -14.10 -7.46 -17.18
CA GLY A 227 -13.68 -8.68 -16.51
C GLY A 227 -12.82 -8.44 -15.27
N VAL A 228 -13.03 -7.32 -14.56
CA VAL A 228 -12.25 -6.96 -13.38
C VAL A 228 -12.93 -7.42 -12.10
N CYS A 229 -12.14 -7.84 -11.12
CA CYS A 229 -12.66 -8.12 -9.78
C CYS A 229 -13.22 -6.82 -9.19
N TYR A 230 -14.50 -6.81 -8.88
CA TYR A 230 -15.25 -5.58 -8.57
C TYR A 230 -15.05 -5.01 -7.16
N CYS A 231 -14.09 -5.53 -6.40
CA CYS A 231 -13.89 -5.16 -4.99
C CYS A 231 -12.41 -5.01 -4.58
N CYS A 232 -11.45 -5.31 -5.46
CA CYS A 232 -10.04 -5.24 -5.12
C CYS A 232 -9.44 -3.92 -5.56
N LYS A 233 -8.59 -3.33 -4.72
CA LYS A 233 -7.81 -2.15 -5.08
C LYS A 233 -7.00 -2.37 -6.35
N THR A 234 -6.76 -1.29 -7.08
CA THR A 234 -5.93 -1.26 -8.28
C THR A 234 -4.54 -0.71 -7.96
N ALA A 235 -3.62 -0.80 -8.90
CA ALA A 235 -2.32 -0.14 -8.85
C ALA A 235 -2.05 0.61 -10.15
N VAL A 236 -1.47 1.81 -10.05
CA VAL A 236 -0.97 2.59 -11.18
C VAL A 236 0.35 3.22 -10.79
N VAL A 237 1.31 3.20 -11.71
CA VAL A 237 2.59 3.91 -11.61
C VAL A 237 2.95 4.53 -12.95
N THR A 238 3.75 5.57 -12.92
CA THR A 238 4.25 6.28 -14.12
C THR A 238 5.77 6.29 -14.12
N ALA A 239 6.37 6.23 -15.32
CA ALA A 239 7.79 6.43 -15.52
C ALA A 239 8.00 7.11 -16.88
N GLY A 240 8.43 8.37 -16.87
CA GLY A 240 8.43 9.21 -18.07
C GLY A 240 7.02 9.35 -18.65
N ASP A 241 6.86 9.02 -19.92
CA ASP A 241 5.55 8.99 -20.62
C ASP A 241 4.82 7.64 -20.48
N ALA A 242 5.43 6.65 -19.81
CA ALA A 242 4.80 5.35 -19.63
C ALA A 242 3.86 5.36 -18.42
N ILE A 243 2.70 4.70 -18.60
CA ILE A 243 1.73 4.43 -17.54
C ILE A 243 1.55 2.94 -17.45
N TYR A 244 1.65 2.41 -16.25
CA TYR A 244 1.50 0.99 -15.94
C TYR A 244 0.32 0.83 -14.99
N ALA A 245 -0.57 -0.12 -15.28
CA ALA A 245 -1.70 -0.42 -14.41
C ALA A 245 -1.78 -1.93 -14.14
N ALA A 246 -2.14 -2.29 -12.90
CA ALA A 246 -2.34 -3.67 -12.50
C ALA A 246 -3.60 -3.79 -11.65
N TRP A 247 -4.28 -4.95 -11.77
CA TRP A 247 -5.54 -5.23 -11.09
C TRP A 247 -5.76 -6.75 -10.96
N ARG A 248 -6.72 -7.14 -10.15
CA ARG A 248 -7.21 -8.53 -10.14
C ARG A 248 -8.26 -8.69 -11.23
N HIS A 249 -8.01 -9.61 -12.16
CA HIS A 249 -8.89 -9.93 -13.28
C HIS A 249 -9.65 -11.22 -13.01
N VAL A 250 -10.85 -11.35 -13.56
CA VAL A 250 -11.66 -12.56 -13.49
C VAL A 250 -11.66 -13.25 -14.86
N TYR A 251 -10.86 -14.28 -14.96
CA TYR A 251 -10.73 -15.13 -16.14
C TYR A 251 -11.86 -16.18 -16.19
N PRO A 252 -12.06 -16.87 -17.34
CA PRO A 252 -13.03 -17.96 -17.44
C PRO A 252 -12.88 -19.00 -16.31
N GLY A 253 -14.00 -19.52 -15.80
CA GLY A 253 -14.01 -20.43 -14.66
C GLY A 253 -13.86 -19.74 -13.29
N ASN A 254 -14.17 -18.44 -13.22
CA ASN A 254 -14.05 -17.61 -12.00
C ASN A 254 -12.63 -17.57 -11.40
N VAL A 255 -11.62 -17.70 -12.25
CA VAL A 255 -10.21 -17.62 -11.87
C VAL A 255 -9.81 -16.16 -11.69
N ARG A 256 -9.33 -15.80 -10.50
CA ARG A 256 -9.05 -14.42 -10.07
C ARG A 256 -7.56 -14.15 -9.96
N ASP A 257 -6.89 -14.05 -11.09
CA ASP A 257 -5.45 -13.81 -11.15
C ASP A 257 -5.12 -12.34 -11.46
N MET A 258 -3.87 -11.95 -11.24
CA MET A 258 -3.42 -10.60 -11.53
C MET A 258 -3.24 -10.37 -13.01
N ALA A 259 -3.70 -9.20 -13.47
CA ALA A 259 -3.49 -8.69 -14.82
C ALA A 259 -2.77 -7.35 -14.78
N PHE A 260 -2.15 -7.01 -15.90
CA PHE A 260 -1.33 -5.86 -16.11
C PHE A 260 -1.55 -5.29 -17.51
N THR A 261 -1.43 -3.98 -17.66
CA THR A 261 -1.34 -3.30 -18.96
C THR A 261 -0.39 -2.12 -18.88
N LEU A 262 0.06 -1.64 -20.00
CA LEU A 262 0.92 -0.47 -20.10
C LEU A 262 0.58 0.40 -21.30
N SER A 263 0.81 1.69 -21.15
CA SER A 263 0.89 2.69 -22.20
C SER A 263 2.33 3.20 -22.29
N ARG A 264 2.82 3.48 -23.50
CA ARG A 264 4.14 4.10 -23.73
C ARG A 264 4.03 5.50 -24.32
N ASP A 265 2.83 6.03 -24.47
CA ASP A 265 2.52 7.26 -25.21
C ASP A 265 1.68 8.26 -24.39
N GLY A 266 1.87 8.28 -23.07
CA GLY A 266 1.17 9.18 -22.16
C GLY A 266 -0.30 8.83 -21.95
N GLY A 267 -0.67 7.57 -22.13
CA GLY A 267 -2.03 7.08 -21.93
C GLY A 267 -2.89 7.15 -23.20
N ARG A 268 -2.36 7.50 -24.38
CA ARG A 268 -3.15 7.53 -25.62
C ARG A 268 -3.58 6.15 -26.06
N THR A 269 -2.68 5.18 -25.96
CA THR A 269 -2.97 3.76 -26.23
C THR A 269 -2.49 2.88 -25.10
N PHE A 270 -3.12 1.72 -24.92
CA PHE A 270 -2.73 0.70 -23.95
C PHE A 270 -2.59 -0.65 -24.63
N ALA A 271 -1.59 -1.42 -24.21
CA ALA A 271 -1.44 -2.80 -24.63
C ALA A 271 -2.63 -3.66 -24.14
N PRO A 272 -2.98 -4.75 -24.81
CA PRO A 272 -3.95 -5.70 -24.29
C PRO A 272 -3.54 -6.21 -22.88
N PRO A 273 -4.52 -6.54 -22.01
CA PRO A 273 -4.22 -7.08 -20.70
C PRO A 273 -3.32 -8.32 -20.75
N LEU A 274 -2.23 -8.31 -19.98
CA LEU A 274 -1.30 -9.41 -19.80
C LEU A 274 -1.55 -10.06 -18.44
N ARG A 275 -1.67 -11.38 -18.38
CA ARG A 275 -1.74 -12.13 -17.12
C ARG A 275 -0.37 -12.18 -16.47
N VAL A 276 -0.27 -11.74 -15.21
CA VAL A 276 1.01 -11.66 -14.47
C VAL A 276 1.48 -13.05 -14.04
N SER A 277 0.56 -13.88 -13.57
CA SER A 277 0.83 -15.23 -13.09
C SER A 277 -0.42 -16.10 -13.22
N GLU A 278 -0.24 -17.39 -13.48
CA GLU A 278 -1.30 -18.37 -13.47
C GLU A 278 -1.46 -18.99 -12.08
N ASP A 279 -2.02 -18.21 -11.15
CA ASP A 279 -2.27 -18.66 -9.78
C ASP A 279 -3.45 -19.64 -9.70
N LYS A 280 -4.38 -19.52 -10.65
CA LYS A 280 -5.61 -20.32 -10.76
C LYS A 280 -6.47 -20.24 -9.51
N TRP A 281 -6.50 -19.08 -8.87
CA TRP A 281 -7.32 -18.87 -7.68
C TRP A 281 -8.80 -18.78 -8.05
N VAL A 282 -9.53 -19.84 -7.85
CA VAL A 282 -11.00 -19.88 -7.98
C VAL A 282 -11.61 -19.43 -6.66
N LEU A 283 -12.42 -18.37 -6.69
CA LEU A 283 -13.07 -17.82 -5.50
C LEU A 283 -14.48 -17.33 -5.84
N GLU A 284 -15.47 -17.89 -5.16
CA GLU A 284 -16.83 -17.35 -5.14
C GLU A 284 -16.97 -16.33 -4.00
N GLY A 285 -16.51 -15.11 -4.23
CA GLY A 285 -16.51 -14.06 -3.22
C GLY A 285 -15.58 -12.91 -3.60
N CYS A 286 -15.29 -12.08 -2.62
CA CYS A 286 -14.37 -10.96 -2.74
C CYS A 286 -13.08 -11.28 -1.98
N PRO A 287 -11.92 -11.31 -2.64
CA PRO A 287 -10.64 -11.50 -1.94
C PRO A 287 -10.18 -10.27 -1.18
N ASP A 288 -10.77 -9.08 -1.45
CA ASP A 288 -10.43 -7.80 -0.82
C ASP A 288 -8.92 -7.50 -0.76
N ASP A 289 -8.19 -7.90 -1.82
CA ASP A 289 -6.75 -7.74 -1.89
C ASP A 289 -6.29 -7.55 -3.33
N GLY A 290 -5.74 -6.38 -3.61
CA GLY A 290 -5.19 -6.03 -4.91
C GLY A 290 -3.66 -6.00 -4.94
N PRO A 291 -3.08 -5.75 -6.13
CA PRO A 291 -1.63 -5.69 -6.30
C PRO A 291 -1.02 -4.41 -5.73
N ALA A 292 0.29 -4.48 -5.49
CA ALA A 292 1.18 -3.32 -5.39
C ALA A 292 2.22 -3.37 -6.51
N MET A 293 2.60 -2.22 -7.07
CA MET A 293 3.50 -2.14 -8.21
C MET A 293 4.47 -0.98 -8.04
N ALA A 294 5.69 -1.16 -8.51
CA ALA A 294 6.70 -0.12 -8.64
C ALA A 294 7.53 -0.34 -9.91
N VAL A 295 8.18 0.71 -10.39
CA VAL A 295 9.11 0.69 -11.51
C VAL A 295 10.46 1.13 -11.01
N ASP A 296 11.52 0.42 -11.38
CA ASP A 296 12.88 0.74 -10.99
C ASP A 296 13.54 1.72 -11.99
N ARG A 297 14.78 2.09 -11.70
CA ARG A 297 15.54 3.05 -12.53
C ARG A 297 15.86 2.53 -13.94
N GLN A 298 15.78 1.24 -14.18
CA GLN A 298 15.93 0.59 -15.48
C GLN A 298 14.57 0.39 -16.19
N ASN A 299 13.49 0.97 -15.65
CA ASN A 299 12.11 0.80 -16.13
C ASN A 299 11.62 -0.65 -16.06
N ARG A 300 12.21 -1.50 -15.21
CA ARG A 300 11.67 -2.83 -14.93
C ARG A 300 10.46 -2.71 -14.00
N ILE A 301 9.47 -3.51 -14.27
CA ILE A 301 8.19 -3.49 -13.55
C ILE A 301 8.24 -4.58 -12.48
N HIS A 302 7.95 -4.21 -11.23
CA HIS A 302 7.90 -5.10 -10.08
C HIS A 302 6.48 -5.12 -9.54
N ILE A 303 5.90 -6.32 -9.34
CA ILE A 303 4.54 -6.50 -8.84
C ILE A 303 4.57 -7.46 -7.65
N VAL A 304 3.80 -7.11 -6.60
CA VAL A 304 3.57 -7.92 -5.41
C VAL A 304 2.07 -8.09 -5.22
N TRP A 305 1.63 -9.32 -4.92
CA TRP A 305 0.20 -9.61 -4.71
C TRP A 305 -0.01 -10.81 -3.78
N PRO A 306 -1.10 -10.82 -2.99
CA PRO A 306 -1.53 -12.02 -2.27
C PRO A 306 -2.38 -12.91 -3.18
N THR A 307 -2.24 -14.21 -3.02
CA THR A 307 -3.08 -15.20 -3.69
C THR A 307 -3.22 -16.46 -2.86
N LEU A 308 -4.32 -17.21 -3.08
CA LEU A 308 -4.53 -18.50 -2.44
C LEU A 308 -3.60 -19.55 -3.06
N VAL A 309 -2.98 -20.35 -2.22
CA VAL A 309 -2.15 -21.47 -2.63
C VAL A 309 -2.61 -22.76 -1.94
N ALA A 310 -2.39 -23.88 -2.56
CA ALA A 310 -2.60 -25.19 -1.94
C ALA A 310 -1.75 -25.29 -0.65
N GLY A 311 -2.26 -26.01 0.32
CA GLY A 311 -1.50 -26.28 1.55
C GLY A 311 -0.16 -26.95 1.27
N ALA A 312 0.80 -26.77 2.16
CA ALA A 312 2.19 -27.24 1.98
C ALA A 312 2.34 -28.77 1.96
N SER A 313 1.33 -29.52 2.42
CA SER A 313 1.29 -30.99 2.43
C SER A 313 -0.08 -31.51 2.03
N ALA A 314 -0.17 -32.79 1.66
CA ALA A 314 -1.44 -33.45 1.38
C ALA A 314 -2.38 -33.35 2.60
N GLY A 315 -3.57 -32.79 2.39
CA GLY A 315 -4.58 -32.57 3.44
C GLY A 315 -4.42 -31.27 4.24
N ALA A 316 -3.39 -30.44 3.98
CA ALA A 316 -3.30 -29.10 4.56
C ALA A 316 -4.26 -28.15 3.88
N GLU A 317 -4.93 -27.30 4.69
CA GLU A 317 -5.85 -26.29 4.17
C GLU A 317 -5.14 -25.27 3.28
N PRO A 318 -5.80 -24.81 2.21
CA PRO A 318 -5.29 -23.72 1.38
C PRO A 318 -5.06 -22.46 2.21
N ASN A 319 -4.02 -21.71 1.89
CA ASN A 319 -3.70 -20.47 2.60
C ASN A 319 -3.37 -19.32 1.63
N ILE A 320 -3.53 -18.09 2.10
CA ILE A 320 -3.08 -16.91 1.38
C ILE A 320 -1.57 -16.77 1.56
N ALA A 321 -0.85 -16.56 0.46
CA ALA A 321 0.58 -16.28 0.45
C ALA A 321 0.86 -15.04 -0.41
N LEU A 322 1.95 -14.36 -0.10
CA LEU A 322 2.40 -13.19 -0.82
C LEU A 322 3.44 -13.57 -1.88
N PHE A 323 3.24 -13.07 -3.10
CA PHE A 323 4.10 -13.36 -4.24
C PHE A 323 4.64 -12.08 -4.88
N TYR A 324 5.75 -12.25 -5.54
CA TYR A 324 6.45 -11.27 -6.33
C TYR A 324 6.73 -11.80 -7.73
N ALA A 325 6.66 -10.92 -8.74
CA ALA A 325 7.20 -11.15 -10.09
C ALA A 325 7.68 -9.82 -10.68
N MET A 326 8.55 -9.92 -11.68
CA MET A 326 9.08 -8.76 -12.40
C MET A 326 8.96 -8.94 -13.90
N SER A 327 8.91 -7.81 -14.62
CA SER A 327 9.02 -7.77 -16.07
C SER A 327 10.05 -6.73 -16.50
N ILE A 328 10.86 -7.07 -17.50
CA ILE A 328 11.88 -6.15 -18.03
C ILE A 328 11.23 -5.08 -18.91
N ASP A 329 10.23 -5.46 -19.67
CA ASP A 329 9.68 -4.64 -20.76
C ASP A 329 8.14 -4.57 -20.78
N GLY A 330 7.46 -5.26 -19.85
CA GLY A 330 6.01 -5.34 -19.77
C GLY A 330 5.38 -6.30 -20.78
N THR A 331 6.16 -7.16 -21.46
CA THR A 331 5.62 -8.16 -22.41
C THR A 331 5.44 -9.53 -21.79
N ARG A 332 6.18 -9.83 -20.73
CA ARG A 332 6.06 -11.06 -19.94
C ARG A 332 6.59 -10.84 -18.53
N PHE A 333 6.08 -11.58 -17.57
CA PHE A 333 6.58 -11.60 -16.20
C PHE A 333 7.44 -12.85 -15.93
N SER A 334 8.37 -12.73 -15.00
CA SER A 334 9.12 -13.87 -14.46
C SER A 334 8.17 -14.86 -13.78
N PRO A 335 8.58 -16.12 -13.58
CA PRO A 335 7.91 -16.98 -12.62
C PRO A 335 7.76 -16.27 -11.28
N ARG A 336 6.60 -16.48 -10.61
CA ARG A 336 6.35 -15.88 -9.30
C ARG A 336 7.26 -16.46 -8.23
N GLU A 337 7.73 -15.61 -7.33
CA GLU A 337 8.53 -15.97 -6.16
C GLU A 337 7.74 -15.69 -4.88
N ARG A 338 7.76 -16.62 -3.93
CA ARG A 338 7.06 -16.45 -2.65
C ARG A 338 7.85 -15.52 -1.73
N ILE A 339 7.18 -14.50 -1.19
CA ILE A 339 7.72 -13.63 -0.15
C ILE A 339 7.53 -14.31 1.21
N PRO A 340 8.56 -14.37 2.07
CA PRO A 340 8.44 -14.96 3.41
C PRO A 340 7.47 -14.16 4.28
N THR A 341 6.47 -14.83 4.88
CA THR A 341 5.49 -14.27 5.83
C THR A 341 5.39 -15.16 7.06
N GLU A 342 5.02 -14.61 8.20
CA GLU A 342 4.77 -15.39 9.43
C GLU A 342 3.30 -15.77 9.59
N GLY A 343 2.40 -14.98 8.99
CA GLY A 343 0.96 -15.20 9.04
C GLY A 343 0.30 -15.07 7.68
N THR A 344 -1.01 -14.86 7.69
CA THR A 344 -1.80 -14.60 6.48
C THR A 344 -1.60 -13.15 6.04
N PRO A 345 -0.91 -12.89 4.91
CA PRO A 345 -0.58 -11.54 4.47
C PRO A 345 -1.73 -10.87 3.71
N HIS A 346 -1.88 -9.56 3.90
CA HIS A 346 -2.84 -8.69 3.25
C HIS A 346 -2.26 -7.32 2.90
N HIS A 347 -2.92 -6.57 2.02
CA HIS A 347 -2.71 -5.16 1.71
C HIS A 347 -1.25 -4.78 1.39
N PRO A 348 -0.59 -5.50 0.45
CA PRO A 348 0.79 -5.19 0.11
C PRO A 348 0.96 -3.77 -0.43
N ARG A 349 2.13 -3.19 -0.15
CA ARG A 349 2.65 -1.95 -0.71
C ARG A 349 4.10 -2.16 -1.13
N LEU A 350 4.51 -1.45 -2.17
CA LEU A 350 5.83 -1.61 -2.78
C LEU A 350 6.37 -0.24 -3.18
N VAL A 351 7.61 0.05 -2.80
CA VAL A 351 8.38 1.19 -3.31
C VAL A 351 9.81 0.75 -3.62
N ILE A 352 10.45 1.48 -4.53
CA ILE A 352 11.86 1.28 -4.87
C ILE A 352 12.57 2.62 -4.66
N GLY A 353 13.59 2.62 -3.82
CA GLY A 353 14.42 3.77 -3.52
C GLY A 353 15.33 4.18 -4.67
N ALA A 354 15.88 5.39 -4.60
CA ALA A 354 16.87 5.88 -5.56
C ALA A 354 18.19 5.06 -5.53
N ASP A 355 18.45 4.34 -4.45
CA ASP A 355 19.55 3.38 -4.29
C ASP A 355 19.25 1.99 -4.88
N ASN A 356 18.13 1.86 -5.59
CA ASN A 356 17.63 0.61 -6.14
C ASN A 356 17.28 -0.45 -5.06
N THR A 357 16.99 0.00 -3.83
CA THR A 357 16.47 -0.85 -2.76
C THR A 357 14.96 -0.96 -2.85
N MET A 358 14.47 -2.17 -2.96
CA MET A 358 13.05 -2.49 -2.86
C MET A 358 12.63 -2.56 -1.39
N THR A 359 11.52 -1.93 -1.05
CA THR A 359 10.84 -2.08 0.23
C THR A 359 9.39 -2.48 0.00
N ILE A 360 8.97 -3.55 0.62
CA ILE A 360 7.60 -4.07 0.61
C ILE A 360 7.07 -3.96 2.03
N ALA A 361 5.82 -3.53 2.19
CA ALA A 361 5.10 -3.61 3.46
C ALA A 361 3.78 -4.35 3.25
N TRP A 362 3.36 -5.10 4.24
CA TRP A 362 2.04 -5.76 4.30
C TRP A 362 1.58 -5.85 5.75
N ASP A 363 0.31 -6.02 5.97
CA ASP A 363 -0.15 -6.50 7.26
C ASP A 363 -0.45 -8.00 7.19
N GLU A 364 -0.19 -8.70 8.28
CA GLU A 364 -0.40 -10.14 8.36
C GLU A 364 -1.10 -10.51 9.67
N LEU A 365 -1.98 -11.50 9.58
CA LEU A 365 -2.60 -12.11 10.76
C LEU A 365 -1.69 -13.24 11.25
N ALA A 366 -0.94 -12.98 12.31
CA ALA A 366 -0.05 -13.93 12.94
C ALA A 366 -0.37 -14.05 14.44
N ASN A 367 -0.41 -15.27 14.98
CA ASN A 367 -0.69 -15.53 16.39
C ASN A 367 -1.96 -14.84 16.94
N GLY A 368 -3.01 -14.77 16.12
CA GLY A 368 -4.30 -14.15 16.48
C GLY A 368 -4.31 -12.62 16.48
N SER A 369 -3.23 -11.96 16.09
CA SER A 369 -3.16 -10.49 15.98
C SER A 369 -2.70 -10.04 14.60
N ARG A 370 -3.16 -8.86 14.17
CA ARG A 370 -2.67 -8.21 12.95
C ARG A 370 -1.47 -7.35 13.27
N GLN A 371 -0.42 -7.51 12.46
CA GLN A 371 0.82 -6.76 12.58
C GLN A 371 1.33 -6.36 11.20
N VAL A 372 2.00 -5.22 11.12
CA VAL A 372 2.70 -4.80 9.90
C VAL A 372 4.06 -5.47 9.83
N ALA A 373 4.38 -6.03 8.68
CA ALA A 373 5.66 -6.62 8.35
C ALA A 373 6.30 -5.91 7.15
N LEU A 374 7.62 -6.02 7.04
CA LEU A 374 8.41 -5.49 5.95
C LEU A 374 9.19 -6.58 5.24
N GLY A 375 9.40 -6.39 3.94
CA GLY A 375 10.38 -7.11 3.15
C GLY A 375 11.33 -6.12 2.48
N ARG A 376 12.62 -6.41 2.49
CA ARG A 376 13.63 -5.60 1.81
C ARG A 376 14.52 -6.43 0.93
N ALA A 377 14.95 -5.82 -0.18
CA ALA A 377 15.93 -6.39 -1.09
C ALA A 377 16.69 -5.30 -1.85
N ALA A 378 17.98 -5.49 -2.08
CA ALA A 378 18.65 -4.80 -3.17
C ALA A 378 18.22 -5.46 -4.48
N ILE A 379 17.94 -4.65 -5.50
CA ILE A 379 17.67 -5.15 -6.85
C ILE A 379 19.01 -5.25 -7.56
N ASP A 380 19.39 -6.47 -7.91
CA ASP A 380 20.65 -6.76 -8.62
C ASP A 380 20.60 -6.33 -10.11
N SER A 381 21.70 -6.54 -10.83
CA SER A 381 21.79 -6.24 -12.27
C SER A 381 20.75 -6.98 -13.11
N ASP A 382 20.37 -8.18 -12.69
CA ASP A 382 19.39 -9.03 -13.38
C ASP A 382 17.95 -8.69 -13.01
N GLY A 383 17.77 -7.76 -12.07
CA GLY A 383 16.45 -7.30 -11.60
C GLY A 383 15.79 -8.23 -10.61
N ARG A 384 16.50 -9.21 -10.07
CA ARG A 384 15.96 -10.20 -9.13
C ARG A 384 16.29 -9.83 -7.69
N PRO A 385 15.32 -9.37 -6.90
CA PRO A 385 15.53 -9.07 -5.50
C PRO A 385 15.54 -10.36 -4.67
N ARG A 386 16.48 -10.48 -3.74
CA ARG A 386 16.39 -11.47 -2.66
C ARG A 386 15.67 -10.85 -1.47
N ILE A 387 14.36 -11.00 -1.44
CA ILE A 387 13.52 -10.37 -0.42
C ILE A 387 13.74 -11.05 0.92
N ARG A 388 14.16 -10.26 1.91
CA ARG A 388 14.30 -10.70 3.31
C ARG A 388 13.23 -10.01 4.14
N ARG A 389 12.52 -10.79 4.96
CA ARG A 389 11.58 -10.25 5.93
C ARG A 389 12.34 -9.56 7.06
N GLU A 390 11.87 -8.36 7.41
CA GLU A 390 12.35 -7.58 8.54
C GLU A 390 11.19 -7.32 9.51
N ALA A 391 11.44 -7.47 10.80
CA ALA A 391 10.46 -7.10 11.81
C ALA A 391 10.47 -5.59 12.05
N LEU A 392 9.30 -4.98 12.14
CA LEU A 392 9.14 -3.57 12.52
C LEU A 392 9.35 -3.34 14.04
N GLY A 393 9.62 -4.39 14.81
CA GLY A 393 9.67 -4.32 16.27
C GLY A 393 8.28 -4.31 16.91
N ALA A 394 8.21 -4.22 18.23
CA ALA A 394 7.00 -4.36 19.04
C ALA A 394 6.05 -3.13 18.93
N SER A 395 5.68 -2.72 17.74
CA SER A 395 4.80 -1.57 17.52
C SER A 395 3.30 -1.88 17.60
N GLY A 396 2.93 -3.00 18.23
CA GLY A 396 1.52 -3.33 18.47
C GLY A 396 0.74 -3.76 17.21
N SER A 397 -0.56 -3.78 17.32
CA SER A 397 -1.50 -4.07 16.24
C SER A 397 -1.39 -3.02 15.12
N GLY A 398 -1.18 -3.45 13.87
CA GLY A 398 -1.02 -2.57 12.72
C GLY A 398 -1.70 -3.13 11.47
N VAL A 399 -2.38 -2.26 10.73
CA VAL A 399 -3.12 -2.61 9.51
C VAL A 399 -2.97 -1.52 8.44
N TYR A 400 -3.16 -1.89 7.19
CA TYR A 400 -3.18 -0.99 6.04
C TYR A 400 -1.91 -0.15 5.90
N PRO A 401 -0.74 -0.78 5.74
CA PRO A 401 0.50 -0.03 5.57
C PRO A 401 0.50 0.75 4.25
N ALA A 402 1.22 1.87 4.23
CA ALA A 402 1.57 2.60 3.01
C ALA A 402 3.03 3.04 3.06
N LEU A 403 3.65 3.20 1.91
CA LEU A 403 5.07 3.49 1.76
C LEU A 403 5.29 4.67 0.80
N ALA A 404 6.28 5.52 1.11
CA ALA A 404 6.82 6.50 0.17
C ALA A 404 8.34 6.61 0.32
N THR A 405 9.04 6.93 -0.77
CA THR A 405 10.49 7.21 -0.74
C THR A 405 10.71 8.70 -0.48
N ALA A 406 11.46 9.05 0.56
CA ALA A 406 11.68 10.43 0.99
C ALA A 406 13.16 10.67 1.32
N ALA A 407 13.82 11.60 0.63
CA ALA A 407 15.17 12.08 0.95
C ALA A 407 16.17 10.96 1.33
N GLY A 408 16.27 9.91 0.51
CA GLY A 408 17.18 8.77 0.73
C GLY A 408 16.73 7.81 1.85
N SER A 409 15.48 7.87 2.28
CA SER A 409 14.86 6.95 3.24
C SER A 409 13.49 6.50 2.72
N VAL A 410 12.90 5.50 3.37
CA VAL A 410 11.49 5.12 3.15
C VAL A 410 10.69 5.55 4.37
N VAL A 411 9.56 6.21 4.12
CA VAL A 411 8.56 6.50 5.15
C VAL A 411 7.47 5.45 5.05
N ALA A 412 7.25 4.72 6.13
CA ALA A 412 6.18 3.76 6.28
C ALA A 412 5.12 4.33 7.22
N VAL A 413 3.86 4.22 6.85
CA VAL A 413 2.72 4.61 7.69
C VAL A 413 1.73 3.48 7.78
N TRP A 414 1.03 3.33 8.91
CA TRP A 414 -0.03 2.34 9.10
C TRP A 414 -1.02 2.78 10.17
N ALA A 415 -2.21 2.23 10.15
CA ALA A 415 -3.17 2.42 11.21
C ALA A 415 -2.85 1.48 12.39
N SER A 416 -2.72 2.05 13.59
CA SER A 416 -2.66 1.31 14.86
C SER A 416 -4.01 1.44 15.54
N VAL A 417 -4.58 0.33 15.97
CA VAL A 417 -5.89 0.27 16.61
C VAL A 417 -5.74 -0.50 17.92
N SER A 418 -6.08 0.15 19.02
CA SER A 418 -6.30 -0.47 20.33
C SER A 418 -7.80 -0.46 20.67
N SER A 419 -8.20 -1.03 21.82
CA SER A 419 -9.59 -1.03 22.27
C SER A 419 -10.21 0.38 22.35
N ASP A 420 -9.42 1.37 22.73
CA ASP A 420 -9.91 2.70 23.12
C ASP A 420 -9.34 3.84 22.25
N ALA A 421 -8.36 3.56 21.40
CA ALA A 421 -7.68 4.58 20.61
C ALA A 421 -7.26 4.06 19.24
N SER A 422 -7.19 4.96 18.27
CA SER A 422 -6.61 4.70 16.96
C SER A 422 -5.74 5.86 16.53
N SER A 423 -4.64 5.54 15.87
CA SER A 423 -3.71 6.53 15.38
C SER A 423 -3.05 6.06 14.07
N ILE A 424 -2.43 6.98 13.37
CA ILE A 424 -1.58 6.70 12.24
C ILE A 424 -0.12 6.74 12.72
N GLN A 425 0.51 5.59 12.70
CA GLN A 425 1.94 5.48 13.01
C GLN A 425 2.75 5.86 11.78
N VAL A 426 3.80 6.63 11.99
CA VAL A 426 4.77 7.02 10.95
C VAL A 426 6.15 6.58 11.39
N ARG A 427 6.86 5.86 10.53
CA ARG A 427 8.22 5.42 10.80
C ARG A 427 9.12 5.68 9.59
N ARG A 428 10.27 6.28 9.85
CA ARG A 428 11.35 6.37 8.86
C ARG A 428 12.19 5.11 8.93
N LEU A 429 12.36 4.49 7.77
CA LEU A 429 13.20 3.33 7.59
C LEU A 429 14.51 3.82 6.95
N ALA A 430 15.63 3.56 7.59
CA ALA A 430 16.94 3.88 7.01
C ALA A 430 17.09 3.19 5.64
N ALA A 431 17.86 3.80 4.73
CA ALA A 431 18.31 3.09 3.53
C ALA A 431 18.96 1.76 3.96
N ALA A 432 18.72 0.70 3.20
CA ALA A 432 19.42 -0.55 3.46
C ALA A 432 20.91 -0.27 3.31
N GLY A 433 21.68 -0.48 4.38
CA GLY A 433 23.14 -0.40 4.31
C GLY A 433 23.67 -1.38 3.25
N PRO A 434 24.84 -1.13 2.66
CA PRO A 434 25.44 -2.07 1.72
C PRO A 434 25.46 -3.45 2.39
N VAL A 435 24.96 -4.44 1.68
CA VAL A 435 25.03 -5.85 2.10
C VAL A 435 26.53 -6.17 2.22
N GLY A 436 27.03 -6.30 3.45
CA GLY A 436 28.38 -6.75 3.68
C GLY A 436 28.56 -8.06 2.93
N THR A 437 29.43 -8.08 1.94
CA THR A 437 29.92 -9.30 1.32
C THR A 437 30.68 -10.03 2.41
N GLY A 438 29.97 -10.91 3.14
CA GLY A 438 30.60 -11.84 4.07
C GLY A 438 31.59 -12.69 3.27
N GLN A 439 32.86 -12.54 3.60
CA GLN A 439 33.95 -13.42 3.20
C GLN A 439 33.74 -14.82 3.78
#